data_e97043788582570d9f8d1f8c29df8a0c
#
_entry.id   e97043788582570d9f8d1f8c29df8a0c
#
_cell.length_a   1.000
_cell.length_b   1.000
_cell.length_c   1.000
_cell.angle_alpha   90.00
_cell.angle_beta   90.00
_cell.angle_gamma   90.00
#
_symmetry.space_group_name_H-M   'P 1'
#
loop_
_entity.id
_entity.type
_entity.pdbx_description
1 polymer ?
#
loop_
_entity_poly.entity_id
_entity_poly.type
_entity_poly.pdbx_seq_one_letter_code
_entity_poly.pdbx_strand_id
1 'polypeptide(L)'
;SCILMDAATGEVLYGRAADVRRSPASTTKIMTLLIAISKSDPDEIVTVPASAGRVPLDSSVVPVYPGEKMPMRDLWYGLIFKSGNDAANAIAELVSGSVDAFVDEMNDWAHKLGMQNTHFANPHGYTDSEHYTTARDLAILTRYAMESDLFREITFSLSYTMQPTELRDALEIRHEYPITDYQSAYYYRYARGIKTGYTMKAGQCYV
;
A
#
# COMPACT_ATOMS: atom_id res chain seq x y z
N SER A 1 -14.27 11.47 6.51
CA SER A 1 -13.54 11.33 7.79
C SER A 1 -12.10 11.78 7.62
N CYS A 2 -11.53 12.33 8.66
CA CYS A 2 -10.11 12.72 8.66
C CYS A 2 -9.55 12.76 10.09
N ILE A 3 -8.22 12.68 10.18
CA ILE A 3 -7.47 12.80 11.42
C ILE A 3 -6.14 13.53 11.13
N LEU A 4 -5.66 14.30 12.08
CA LEU A 4 -4.30 14.80 12.16
C LEU A 4 -3.70 14.31 13.48
N MET A 5 -2.58 13.60 13.38
CA MET A 5 -1.90 13.00 14.52
C MET A 5 -0.44 13.44 14.52
N ASP A 6 0.09 13.78 15.68
CA ASP A 6 1.52 13.98 15.86
C ASP A 6 2.24 12.61 15.72
N ALA A 7 3.17 12.53 14.79
CA ALA A 7 3.83 11.25 14.48
C ALA A 7 4.76 10.77 15.61
N ALA A 8 5.35 11.68 16.38
CA ALA A 8 6.28 11.32 17.45
C ALA A 8 5.53 10.83 18.70
N THR A 9 4.48 11.53 19.10
CA THR A 9 3.76 11.26 20.35
C THR A 9 2.54 10.35 20.17
N GLY A 10 1.92 10.35 18.97
CA GLY A 10 0.63 9.74 18.70
C GLY A 10 -0.56 10.57 19.19
N GLU A 11 -0.32 11.82 19.64
CA GLU A 11 -1.39 12.72 20.04
C GLU A 11 -2.27 13.11 18.85
N VAL A 12 -3.59 13.06 19.05
CA VAL A 12 -4.54 13.49 18.03
C VAL A 12 -4.75 15.01 18.15
N LEU A 13 -4.26 15.74 17.15
CA LEU A 13 -4.35 17.20 17.09
C LEU A 13 -5.69 17.66 16.50
N TYR A 14 -6.27 16.87 15.60
CA TYR A 14 -7.58 17.13 15.01
C TYR A 14 -8.23 15.84 14.52
N GLY A 15 -9.55 15.75 14.60
CA GLY A 15 -10.32 14.63 14.09
C GLY A 15 -11.76 15.01 13.74
N ARG A 16 -12.25 14.50 12.60
CA ARG A 16 -13.65 14.59 12.21
C ARG A 16 -14.14 13.24 11.70
N ALA A 17 -15.10 12.66 12.40
CA ALA A 17 -15.59 11.31 12.12
C ALA A 17 -14.45 10.27 12.02
N ALA A 18 -13.40 10.45 12.85
CA ALA A 18 -12.15 9.69 12.76
C ALA A 18 -12.34 8.19 13.04
N ASP A 19 -13.38 7.82 13.79
CA ASP A 19 -13.69 6.45 14.19
C ASP A 19 -14.83 5.81 13.39
N VAL A 20 -15.31 6.50 12.35
CA VAL A 20 -16.36 5.96 11.46
C VAL A 20 -15.73 5.02 10.43
N ARG A 21 -16.20 3.76 10.40
CA ARG A 21 -15.79 2.75 9.43
C ARG A 21 -16.03 3.21 7.99
N ARG A 22 -15.02 3.08 7.15
CA ARG A 22 -15.04 3.45 5.72
C ARG A 22 -14.28 2.41 4.91
N SER A 23 -14.59 2.29 3.64
CA SER A 23 -13.75 1.54 2.70
C SER A 23 -12.43 2.30 2.50
N PRO A 24 -11.26 1.67 2.70
CA PRO A 24 -9.95 2.33 2.60
C PRO A 24 -9.46 2.51 1.16
N ALA A 25 -10.02 1.79 0.20
CA ALA A 25 -9.44 1.67 -1.13
C ALA A 25 -7.95 1.29 -1.05
N SER A 26 -7.12 1.78 -1.96
CA SER A 26 -5.69 1.44 -2.03
C SER A 26 -4.82 1.95 -0.86
N THR A 27 -5.37 2.70 0.12
CA THR A 27 -4.62 2.97 1.36
C THR A 27 -4.38 1.68 2.18
N THR A 28 -5.11 0.60 1.91
CA THR A 28 -4.85 -0.79 2.35
C THR A 28 -3.41 -1.21 2.13
N LYS A 29 -2.79 -0.78 1.02
CA LYS A 29 -1.43 -1.17 0.61
C LYS A 29 -0.32 -0.71 1.56
N ILE A 30 -0.64 0.19 2.49
CA ILE A 30 0.25 0.55 3.61
C ILE A 30 0.51 -0.70 4.48
N MET A 31 -0.55 -1.45 4.82
CA MET A 31 -0.41 -2.70 5.58
C MET A 31 0.33 -3.76 4.77
N THR A 32 0.01 -3.88 3.48
CA THR A 32 0.66 -4.85 2.59
C THR A 32 2.17 -4.60 2.49
N LEU A 33 2.59 -3.35 2.29
CA LEU A 33 4.00 -2.98 2.26
C LEU A 33 4.68 -3.23 3.61
N LEU A 34 4.04 -2.86 4.71
CA LEU A 34 4.60 -3.05 6.05
C LEU A 34 4.92 -4.53 6.33
N ILE A 35 3.98 -5.43 6.04
CA ILE A 35 4.18 -6.87 6.23
C ILE A 35 5.28 -7.38 5.29
N ALA A 36 5.26 -6.98 4.02
CA ALA A 36 6.28 -7.37 3.05
C ALA A 36 7.69 -7.00 3.52
N ILE A 37 7.91 -5.76 3.97
CA ILE A 37 9.18 -5.28 4.50
C ILE A 37 9.62 -6.07 5.74
N SER A 38 8.68 -6.47 6.58
CA SER A 38 8.99 -7.19 7.82
C SER A 38 9.41 -8.64 7.62
N LYS A 39 9.14 -9.24 6.44
CA LYS A 39 9.26 -10.68 6.21
C LYS A 39 10.07 -11.09 4.98
N SER A 40 10.46 -10.18 4.14
CA SER A 40 11.18 -10.50 2.91
C SER A 40 12.38 -9.58 2.67
N ASP A 41 13.34 -10.08 1.90
CA ASP A 41 14.52 -9.32 1.50
C ASP A 41 14.20 -8.51 0.23
N PRO A 42 14.45 -7.19 0.21
CA PRO A 42 14.23 -6.36 -0.99
C PRO A 42 14.99 -6.84 -2.22
N ASP A 43 16.15 -7.44 -2.05
CA ASP A 43 17.03 -7.86 -3.14
C ASP A 43 16.83 -9.32 -3.57
N GLU A 44 15.99 -10.06 -2.87
CA GLU A 44 15.63 -11.42 -3.26
C GLU A 44 14.99 -11.43 -4.66
N ILE A 45 15.52 -12.27 -5.55
CA ILE A 45 14.92 -12.50 -6.87
C ILE A 45 13.76 -13.47 -6.71
N VAL A 46 12.56 -12.96 -6.87
CA VAL A 46 11.32 -13.74 -6.78
C VAL A 46 10.77 -14.08 -8.15
N THR A 47 9.98 -15.15 -8.22
CA THR A 47 9.18 -15.48 -9.42
C THR A 47 7.74 -15.04 -9.14
N VAL A 48 7.20 -14.14 -9.96
CA VAL A 48 5.83 -13.64 -9.82
C VAL A 48 4.83 -14.79 -9.89
N PRO A 49 4.01 -14.99 -8.85
CA PRO A 49 3.08 -16.11 -8.79
C PRO A 49 1.82 -15.85 -9.62
N ALA A 50 1.03 -16.91 -9.83
CA ALA A 50 -0.19 -16.87 -10.62
C ALA A 50 -1.28 -15.93 -10.04
N SER A 51 -1.25 -15.65 -8.75
CA SER A 51 -2.17 -14.72 -8.09
C SER A 51 -2.08 -13.29 -8.63
N ALA A 52 -0.91 -12.86 -9.13
CA ALA A 52 -0.75 -11.56 -9.78
C ALA A 52 -1.75 -11.34 -10.94
N GLY A 53 -2.06 -12.40 -11.70
CA GLY A 53 -3.04 -12.34 -12.78
C GLY A 53 -4.50 -12.41 -12.32
N ARG A 54 -4.77 -12.59 -11.03
CA ARG A 54 -6.14 -12.76 -10.47
C ARG A 54 -6.65 -11.47 -9.84
N VAL A 55 -6.70 -10.40 -10.61
CA VAL A 55 -7.23 -9.11 -10.18
C VAL A 55 -8.43 -8.71 -11.06
N PRO A 56 -9.39 -7.93 -10.53
CA PRO A 56 -10.48 -7.39 -11.34
C PRO A 56 -9.97 -6.59 -12.55
N LEU A 57 -10.69 -6.63 -13.66
CA LEU A 57 -10.27 -6.02 -14.93
C LEU A 57 -10.08 -4.50 -14.86
N ASP A 58 -10.79 -3.83 -13.95
CA ASP A 58 -10.71 -2.38 -13.72
C ASP A 58 -9.70 -2.00 -12.64
N SER A 59 -8.83 -2.95 -12.26
CA SER A 59 -7.78 -2.74 -11.25
C SER A 59 -6.64 -1.87 -11.78
N SER A 60 -6.07 -1.06 -10.89
CA SER A 60 -4.72 -0.52 -11.12
C SER A 60 -3.72 -1.66 -11.09
N VAL A 61 -2.83 -1.71 -12.07
CA VAL A 61 -1.76 -2.71 -12.19
C VAL A 61 -0.43 -2.05 -12.49
N VAL A 62 0.65 -2.77 -12.17
CA VAL A 62 2.04 -2.36 -12.47
C VAL A 62 2.62 -3.06 -13.69
N PRO A 63 1.89 -3.69 -14.48
CA PRO A 63 2.01 -4.87 -15.32
C PRO A 63 3.18 -5.80 -14.94
N VAL A 64 2.94 -6.64 -13.92
CA VAL A 64 3.80 -7.78 -13.60
C VAL A 64 3.12 -9.08 -14.03
N TYR A 65 3.90 -9.99 -14.62
CA TYR A 65 3.35 -11.18 -15.27
C TYR A 65 3.72 -12.45 -14.51
N PRO A 66 2.78 -13.40 -14.33
CA PRO A 66 3.09 -14.71 -13.74
C PRO A 66 4.28 -15.39 -14.44
N GLY A 67 5.25 -15.86 -13.65
CA GLY A 67 6.49 -16.46 -14.13
C GLY A 67 7.63 -15.47 -14.36
N GLU A 68 7.39 -14.16 -14.35
CA GLU A 68 8.40 -13.12 -14.44
C GLU A 68 9.32 -13.16 -13.21
N LYS A 69 10.63 -12.97 -13.43
CA LYS A 69 11.61 -12.93 -12.34
C LYS A 69 12.09 -11.50 -12.13
N MET A 70 12.02 -11.02 -10.88
CA MET A 70 12.43 -9.67 -10.53
C MET A 70 12.83 -9.57 -9.05
N PRO A 71 13.55 -8.51 -8.63
CA PRO A 71 13.77 -8.25 -7.21
C PRO A 71 12.44 -7.97 -6.49
N MET A 72 12.30 -8.43 -5.24
CA MET A 72 11.10 -8.18 -4.42
C MET A 72 10.80 -6.69 -4.31
N ARG A 73 11.81 -5.82 -4.22
CA ARG A 73 11.65 -4.36 -4.18
C ARG A 73 10.89 -3.79 -5.39
N ASP A 74 11.01 -4.39 -6.57
CA ASP A 74 10.27 -3.95 -7.76
C ASP A 74 8.74 -4.08 -7.53
N LEU A 75 8.31 -5.17 -6.87
CA LEU A 75 6.91 -5.34 -6.47
C LEU A 75 6.49 -4.29 -5.43
N TRP A 76 7.36 -3.95 -4.47
CA TRP A 76 7.04 -2.94 -3.44
C TRP A 76 6.87 -1.54 -4.04
N TYR A 77 7.78 -1.14 -4.92
CA TYR A 77 7.65 0.14 -5.63
C TYR A 77 6.42 0.16 -6.55
N GLY A 78 6.16 -0.92 -7.27
CA GLY A 78 4.95 -1.08 -8.08
C GLY A 78 3.66 -1.00 -7.26
N LEU A 79 3.65 -1.65 -6.09
CA LEU A 79 2.55 -1.59 -5.11
C LEU A 79 2.19 -0.16 -4.71
N ILE A 80 3.19 0.67 -4.41
CA ILE A 80 2.98 2.03 -3.91
C ILE A 80 2.78 3.03 -5.05
N PHE A 81 3.65 3.03 -6.07
CA PHE A 81 3.69 4.06 -7.11
C PHE A 81 2.56 3.93 -8.14
N LYS A 82 2.30 2.70 -8.58
CA LYS A 82 1.22 2.40 -9.54
C LYS A 82 -0.04 1.86 -8.85
N SER A 83 0.02 1.75 -7.53
CA SER A 83 -1.10 1.16 -6.77
C SER A 83 -1.46 -0.25 -7.28
N GLY A 84 -0.46 -1.03 -7.74
CA GLY A 84 -0.64 -2.32 -8.40
C GLY A 84 -1.37 -3.34 -7.54
N ASN A 85 -2.54 -3.79 -7.98
CA ASN A 85 -3.28 -4.88 -7.33
C ASN A 85 -2.63 -6.23 -7.65
N ASP A 86 -2.06 -6.35 -8.84
CA ASP A 86 -1.22 -7.47 -9.28
C ASP A 86 0.01 -7.65 -8.38
N ALA A 87 0.74 -6.56 -8.12
CA ALA A 87 1.87 -6.56 -7.19
C ALA A 87 1.42 -6.90 -5.76
N ALA A 88 0.26 -6.42 -5.30
CA ALA A 88 -0.27 -6.74 -3.98
C ALA A 88 -0.55 -8.24 -3.81
N ASN A 89 -1.20 -8.88 -4.80
CA ASN A 89 -1.46 -10.31 -4.78
C ASN A 89 -0.16 -11.12 -4.87
N ALA A 90 0.79 -10.69 -5.72
CA ALA A 90 2.10 -11.34 -5.82
C ALA A 90 2.83 -11.33 -4.48
N ILE A 91 2.93 -10.16 -3.85
CA ILE A 91 3.54 -10.00 -2.52
C ILE A 91 2.86 -10.92 -1.50
N ALA A 92 1.53 -10.92 -1.48
CA ALA A 92 0.76 -11.71 -0.52
C ALA A 92 1.08 -13.21 -0.62
N GLU A 93 1.08 -13.76 -1.84
CA GLU A 93 1.39 -15.19 -2.04
C GLU A 93 2.88 -15.48 -1.75
N LEU A 94 3.80 -14.60 -2.15
CA LEU A 94 5.24 -14.80 -1.90
C LEU A 94 5.59 -14.76 -0.41
N VAL A 95 4.95 -13.88 0.37
CA VAL A 95 5.27 -13.66 1.78
C VAL A 95 4.60 -14.68 2.70
N SER A 96 3.36 -15.07 2.42
CA SER A 96 2.56 -15.91 3.33
C SER A 96 2.07 -17.21 2.68
N GLY A 97 2.52 -17.53 1.46
CA GLY A 97 2.20 -18.78 0.74
C GLY A 97 0.83 -18.76 0.05
N SER A 98 -0.08 -17.85 0.41
CA SER A 98 -1.35 -17.62 -0.29
C SER A 98 -1.89 -16.22 0.02
N VAL A 99 -2.78 -15.72 -0.85
CA VAL A 99 -3.47 -14.44 -0.62
C VAL A 99 -4.32 -14.50 0.66
N ASP A 100 -5.02 -15.61 0.89
CA ASP A 100 -5.88 -15.78 2.07
C ASP A 100 -5.06 -15.77 3.37
N ALA A 101 -3.95 -16.53 3.43
CA ALA A 101 -3.06 -16.53 4.59
C ALA A 101 -2.45 -15.14 4.86
N PHE A 102 -2.17 -14.38 3.82
CA PHE A 102 -1.71 -13.01 3.96
C PHE A 102 -2.79 -12.08 4.52
N VAL A 103 -4.04 -12.24 4.10
CA VAL A 103 -5.18 -11.49 4.62
C VAL A 103 -5.42 -11.80 6.09
N ASP A 104 -5.31 -13.06 6.50
CA ASP A 104 -5.36 -13.44 7.92
C ASP A 104 -4.26 -12.72 8.70
N GLU A 105 -3.04 -12.69 8.16
CA GLU A 105 -1.93 -11.97 8.77
C GLU A 105 -2.15 -10.46 8.84
N MET A 106 -2.74 -9.83 7.80
CA MET A 106 -3.10 -8.40 7.84
C MET A 106 -4.05 -8.10 9.01
N ASN A 107 -5.01 -8.99 9.27
CA ASN A 107 -5.95 -8.85 10.38
C ASN A 107 -5.28 -9.08 11.74
N ASP A 108 -4.34 -10.01 11.82
CA ASP A 108 -3.51 -10.21 13.01
C ASP A 108 -2.67 -8.96 13.33
N TRP A 109 -2.07 -8.35 12.32
CA TRP A 109 -1.33 -7.10 12.47
C TRP A 109 -2.24 -5.96 12.91
N ALA A 110 -3.42 -5.83 12.31
CA ALA A 110 -4.40 -4.82 12.72
C ALA A 110 -4.77 -4.97 14.21
N HIS A 111 -5.02 -6.20 14.66
CA HIS A 111 -5.30 -6.49 16.07
C HIS A 111 -4.11 -6.12 16.98
N LYS A 112 -2.89 -6.53 16.62
CA LYS A 112 -1.66 -6.23 17.39
C LYS A 112 -1.38 -4.74 17.51
N LEU A 113 -1.68 -3.97 16.46
CA LEU A 113 -1.52 -2.52 16.44
C LEU A 113 -2.67 -1.77 17.15
N GLY A 114 -3.72 -2.47 17.59
CA GLY A 114 -4.87 -1.85 18.24
C GLY A 114 -5.85 -1.17 17.28
N MET A 115 -5.88 -1.56 16.01
CA MET A 115 -6.80 -1.06 14.98
C MET A 115 -8.18 -1.72 15.15
N GLN A 116 -8.92 -1.29 16.17
CA GLN A 116 -10.16 -1.94 16.64
C GLN A 116 -11.34 -1.90 15.67
N ASN A 117 -11.29 -1.00 14.69
CA ASN A 117 -12.37 -0.81 13.71
C ASN A 117 -11.90 -1.09 12.27
N THR A 118 -10.96 -2.03 12.13
CA THR A 118 -10.38 -2.41 10.84
C THR A 118 -10.57 -3.90 10.59
N HIS A 119 -10.93 -4.23 9.35
CA HIS A 119 -10.90 -5.59 8.84
C HIS A 119 -10.48 -5.55 7.37
N PHE A 120 -9.51 -6.36 7.01
CA PHE A 120 -9.02 -6.54 5.66
C PHE A 120 -9.61 -7.81 5.04
N ALA A 121 -10.13 -7.71 3.82
CA ALA A 121 -10.63 -8.83 3.03
C ALA A 121 -9.74 -9.14 1.80
N ASN A 122 -8.78 -8.26 1.51
CA ASN A 122 -7.83 -8.43 0.41
C ASN A 122 -6.60 -7.53 0.61
N PRO A 123 -5.45 -7.80 -0.08
CA PRO A 123 -4.22 -7.07 0.14
C PRO A 123 -4.12 -5.73 -0.62
N HIS A 124 -5.11 -5.37 -1.41
CA HIS A 124 -5.00 -4.22 -2.35
C HIS A 124 -6.04 -3.13 -2.14
N GLY A 125 -7.13 -3.40 -1.40
CA GLY A 125 -8.19 -2.42 -1.13
C GLY A 125 -9.29 -2.36 -2.20
N TYR A 126 -9.43 -3.36 -3.05
CA TYR A 126 -10.60 -3.47 -3.92
C TYR A 126 -11.88 -3.63 -3.08
N THR A 127 -12.97 -3.09 -3.57
CA THR A 127 -14.22 -2.98 -2.81
C THR A 127 -14.76 -4.35 -2.39
N ASP A 128 -14.93 -4.52 -1.10
CA ASP A 128 -15.58 -5.65 -0.46
C ASP A 128 -16.43 -5.14 0.73
N SER A 129 -17.50 -5.85 1.10
CA SER A 129 -18.38 -5.46 2.21
C SER A 129 -17.67 -5.55 3.55
N GLU A 130 -16.79 -6.54 3.70
CA GLU A 130 -16.02 -6.81 4.91
C GLU A 130 -14.67 -6.07 4.95
N HIS A 131 -14.36 -5.26 3.92
CA HIS A 131 -13.13 -4.49 3.84
C HIS A 131 -13.33 -3.06 4.31
N TYR A 132 -12.96 -2.78 5.57
CA TYR A 132 -13.17 -1.46 6.18
C TYR A 132 -12.07 -1.09 7.15
N THR A 133 -11.93 0.20 7.38
CA THR A 133 -11.04 0.79 8.39
C THR A 133 -11.61 2.13 8.87
N THR A 134 -10.86 2.84 9.73
CA THR A 134 -11.15 4.21 10.16
C THR A 134 -9.96 5.11 9.90
N ALA A 135 -10.18 6.43 9.89
CA ALA A 135 -9.06 7.37 9.76
C ALA A 135 -8.07 7.23 10.94
N ARG A 136 -8.58 6.95 12.15
CA ARG A 136 -7.73 6.70 13.33
C ARG A 136 -6.87 5.46 13.15
N ASP A 137 -7.45 4.34 12.74
CA ASP A 137 -6.73 3.08 12.57
C ASP A 137 -5.65 3.21 11.48
N LEU A 138 -5.95 3.89 10.37
CA LEU A 138 -4.94 4.19 9.33
C LEU A 138 -3.81 5.09 9.85
N ALA A 139 -4.10 6.05 10.71
CA ALA A 139 -3.06 6.88 11.33
C ALA A 139 -2.17 6.06 12.26
N ILE A 140 -2.74 5.15 13.06
CA ILE A 140 -1.98 4.21 13.91
C ILE A 140 -1.06 3.33 13.05
N LEU A 141 -1.60 2.70 12.01
CA LEU A 141 -0.85 1.89 11.08
C LEU A 141 0.30 2.66 10.43
N THR A 142 -0.02 3.84 9.91
CA THR A 142 0.96 4.67 9.21
C THR A 142 2.07 5.13 10.14
N ARG A 143 1.72 5.57 11.35
CA ARG A 143 2.70 5.97 12.35
C ARG A 143 3.68 4.83 12.66
N TYR A 144 3.18 3.61 12.85
CA TYR A 144 4.02 2.44 13.06
C TYR A 144 4.89 2.11 11.84
N ALA A 145 4.31 2.12 10.64
CA ALA A 145 5.05 1.85 9.41
C ALA A 145 6.18 2.85 9.16
N MET A 146 5.98 4.11 9.56
CA MET A 146 6.97 5.19 9.46
C MET A 146 8.19 5.01 10.40
N GLU A 147 8.18 4.05 11.31
CA GLU A 147 9.38 3.68 12.09
C GLU A 147 10.42 2.97 11.22
N SER A 148 10.02 2.32 10.12
CA SER A 148 10.91 1.66 9.17
C SER A 148 11.56 2.64 8.20
N ASP A 149 12.91 2.64 8.15
CA ASP A 149 13.68 3.43 7.18
C ASP A 149 13.32 3.05 5.74
N LEU A 150 13.19 1.76 5.47
CA LEU A 150 12.86 1.24 4.14
C LEU A 150 11.43 1.63 3.71
N PHE A 151 10.48 1.62 4.65
CA PHE A 151 9.13 2.12 4.35
C PHE A 151 9.16 3.61 3.97
N ARG A 152 9.91 4.43 4.71
CA ARG A 152 10.09 5.86 4.39
C ARG A 152 10.79 6.06 3.06
N GLU A 153 11.86 5.30 2.79
CA GLU A 153 12.58 5.35 1.51
C GLU A 153 11.62 5.12 0.34
N ILE A 154 10.83 4.05 0.38
CA ILE A 154 9.90 3.70 -0.70
C ILE A 154 8.82 4.78 -0.84
N THR A 155 8.16 5.16 0.26
CA THR A 155 6.99 6.05 0.20
C THR A 155 7.35 7.51 -0.06
N PHE A 156 8.59 7.94 0.19
CA PHE A 156 9.05 9.32 -0.07
C PHE A 156 9.79 9.48 -1.40
N SER A 157 10.15 8.38 -2.06
CA SER A 157 10.76 8.43 -3.38
C SER A 157 9.78 8.98 -4.42
N LEU A 158 10.27 9.75 -5.38
CA LEU A 158 9.44 10.35 -6.43
C LEU A 158 9.39 9.51 -7.71
N SER A 159 10.43 8.72 -7.95
CA SER A 159 10.51 7.80 -9.10
C SER A 159 11.33 6.58 -8.75
N TYR A 160 11.10 5.51 -9.47
CA TYR A 160 11.85 4.26 -9.39
C TYR A 160 11.90 3.61 -10.76
N THR A 161 13.04 3.01 -11.11
CA THR A 161 13.19 2.25 -12.34
C THR A 161 13.24 0.76 -12.02
N MET A 162 12.15 0.07 -12.33
CA MET A 162 12.08 -1.39 -12.27
C MET A 162 13.02 -1.96 -13.32
N GLN A 163 13.80 -2.97 -12.95
CA GLN A 163 14.79 -3.56 -13.83
C GLN A 163 14.14 -4.30 -15.01
N PRO A 164 14.83 -4.41 -16.16
CA PRO A 164 14.34 -5.21 -17.28
C PRO A 164 14.29 -6.69 -16.87
N THR A 165 13.34 -7.43 -17.43
CA THR A 165 13.18 -8.87 -17.24
C THR A 165 13.16 -9.57 -18.61
N GLU A 166 12.99 -10.90 -18.62
CA GLU A 166 12.81 -11.63 -19.88
C GLU A 166 11.49 -11.30 -20.59
N LEU A 167 10.52 -10.68 -19.87
CA LEU A 167 9.16 -10.42 -20.37
C LEU A 167 8.90 -8.93 -20.64
N ARG A 168 9.76 -8.02 -20.20
CA ARG A 168 9.61 -6.57 -20.42
C ARG A 168 10.94 -5.81 -20.34
N ASP A 169 10.99 -4.65 -20.97
CA ASP A 169 12.06 -3.67 -20.80
C ASP A 169 12.00 -2.99 -19.41
N ALA A 170 13.06 -2.24 -19.07
CA ALA A 170 13.07 -1.41 -17.87
C ALA A 170 11.87 -0.45 -17.85
N LEU A 171 11.22 -0.32 -16.71
CA LEU A 171 10.03 0.52 -16.55
C LEU A 171 10.26 1.59 -15.49
N GLU A 172 10.34 2.86 -15.93
CA GLU A 172 10.31 3.97 -14.98
C GLU A 172 8.88 4.20 -14.48
N ILE A 173 8.69 4.13 -13.17
CA ILE A 173 7.44 4.44 -12.49
C ILE A 173 7.62 5.67 -11.61
N ARG A 174 6.59 6.50 -11.52
CA ARG A 174 6.60 7.74 -10.74
C ARG A 174 5.44 7.77 -9.76
N HIS A 175 5.67 8.43 -8.66
CA HIS A 175 4.66 8.74 -7.67
C HIS A 175 3.71 9.80 -8.22
N GLU A 176 2.42 9.48 -8.31
CA GLU A 176 1.41 10.38 -8.90
C GLU A 176 0.65 11.15 -7.80
N TYR A 177 1.37 11.83 -6.89
CA TYR A 177 0.75 12.64 -5.84
C TYR A 177 0.89 14.13 -6.13
N PRO A 178 -0.20 14.82 -6.50
CA PRO A 178 -0.14 16.25 -6.79
C PRO A 178 0.43 17.09 -5.64
N ILE A 179 0.25 16.66 -4.39
CA ILE A 179 0.74 17.39 -3.21
C ILE A 179 2.27 17.36 -3.07
N THR A 180 2.94 16.37 -3.65
CA THR A 180 4.42 16.25 -3.64
C THR A 180 5.07 16.71 -4.94
N ASP A 181 4.30 16.95 -5.98
CA ASP A 181 4.79 17.43 -7.27
C ASP A 181 4.91 18.96 -7.26
N TYR A 182 6.14 19.48 -7.34
CA TYR A 182 6.43 20.92 -7.33
C TYR A 182 5.83 21.70 -8.49
N GLN A 183 5.39 21.04 -9.57
CA GLN A 183 4.68 21.65 -10.70
C GLN A 183 3.16 21.70 -10.50
N SER A 184 2.66 21.00 -9.47
CA SER A 184 1.23 20.96 -9.17
C SER A 184 0.77 22.23 -8.45
N ALA A 185 -0.45 22.69 -8.78
CA ALA A 185 -1.13 23.75 -8.02
C ALA A 185 -1.42 23.37 -6.55
N TYR A 186 -1.32 22.09 -6.20
CA TYR A 186 -1.56 21.56 -4.86
C TYR A 186 -0.26 21.26 -4.10
N TYR A 187 0.89 21.63 -4.66
CA TYR A 187 2.20 21.34 -4.05
C TYR A 187 2.31 21.92 -2.64
N TYR A 188 2.74 21.04 -1.72
CA TYR A 188 3.09 21.46 -0.36
C TYR A 188 4.48 20.90 0.00
N ARG A 189 5.45 21.78 0.17
CA ARG A 189 6.88 21.45 0.34
C ARG A 189 7.20 20.48 1.49
N TYR A 190 6.32 20.37 2.47
CA TYR A 190 6.49 19.48 3.62
C TYR A 190 5.74 18.15 3.49
N ALA A 191 4.92 17.96 2.46
CA ALA A 191 4.29 16.68 2.21
C ALA A 191 5.31 15.60 1.81
N ARG A 192 5.07 14.35 2.22
CA ARG A 192 5.98 13.22 2.04
C ARG A 192 5.28 11.92 1.59
N GLY A 193 4.31 11.98 0.81
CA GLY A 193 3.57 10.79 0.36
C GLY A 193 2.36 10.60 1.24
N ILE A 194 1.78 9.44 1.49
CA ILE A 194 2.27 8.05 1.53
C ILE A 194 1.51 7.21 0.52
N LYS A 195 0.15 7.25 0.56
CA LYS A 195 -0.68 6.48 -0.35
C LYS A 195 -2.01 7.17 -0.64
N THR A 196 -2.37 7.22 -1.91
CA THR A 196 -3.72 7.57 -2.38
C THR A 196 -4.56 6.33 -2.59
N GLY A 197 -5.87 6.48 -2.61
CA GLY A 197 -6.81 5.43 -2.95
C GLY A 197 -8.08 6.00 -3.54
N TYR A 198 -8.69 5.25 -4.44
CA TYR A 198 -10.01 5.57 -4.99
C TYR A 198 -10.78 4.31 -5.34
N THR A 199 -12.01 4.25 -4.93
CA THR A 199 -13.06 3.39 -5.48
C THR A 199 -14.38 4.17 -5.46
N MET A 200 -15.35 3.76 -6.25
CA MET A 200 -16.67 4.43 -6.22
C MET A 200 -17.30 4.42 -4.84
N LYS A 201 -17.07 3.37 -4.02
CA LYS A 201 -17.61 3.25 -2.66
C LYS A 201 -16.82 4.10 -1.65
N ALA A 202 -15.50 4.16 -1.78
CA ALA A 202 -14.61 4.86 -0.85
C ALA A 202 -14.56 6.38 -1.11
N GLY A 203 -14.71 6.80 -2.37
CA GLY A 203 -14.33 8.14 -2.81
C GLY A 203 -12.81 8.32 -2.78
N GLN A 204 -12.35 9.56 -2.72
CA GLN A 204 -10.93 9.89 -2.64
C GLN A 204 -10.41 9.64 -1.22
N CYS A 205 -9.37 8.82 -1.11
CA CYS A 205 -8.65 8.51 0.11
C CYS A 205 -7.21 8.98 -0.01
N TYR A 206 -6.66 9.48 1.09
CA TYR A 206 -5.28 9.95 1.17
C TYR A 206 -4.70 9.74 2.57
N VAL A 207 -3.45 9.28 2.60
CA VAL A 207 -2.62 9.16 3.81
C VAL A 207 -1.27 9.78 3.53
#